data_b0c95a8f23181ed5703dd05ab1761d9e
#
_entry.id   b0c95a8f23181ed5703dd05ab1761d9e
#
_cell.length_a   1.000
_cell.length_b   1.000
_cell.length_c   1.000
_cell.angle_alpha   90.00
_cell.angle_beta   90.00
_cell.angle_gamma   90.00
#
_symmetry.space_group_name_H-M   'P 1'
#
loop_
_entity.id
_entity.type
_entity.pdbx_description
1 polymer ?
#
loop_
_entity_poly.entity_id
_entity_poly.type
_entity_poly.pdbx_seq_one_letter_code
_entity_poly.pdbx_strand_id
1 'polypeptide(L)'
;MSKVILRPFQLLLDAGLIYSSYPKGVYHGSYEPITQDKSEWFKAFYATVKRQLETLENRHNITIACMEDDPNAILGYIIVENDVLQFLYVKELIRNQGIATLLAKQYKIKDVANLTKVGHAILSKHKPSKEGSNNEPESI
;
A
#
# COMPACT_ATOMS: atom_id res chain seq x y z
N MET A 1 -6.32 -10.65 24.58
CA MET A 1 -6.02 -9.51 23.75
C MET A 1 -5.96 -9.92 22.29
N SER A 2 -6.60 -9.14 21.43
CA SER A 2 -6.65 -9.50 20.02
C SER A 2 -5.31 -9.31 19.34
N LYS A 3 -5.06 -10.17 18.38
CA LYS A 3 -3.83 -10.19 17.63
C LYS A 3 -4.08 -9.65 16.23
N VAL A 4 -3.10 -8.96 15.68
CA VAL A 4 -3.15 -8.54 14.27
C VAL A 4 -2.74 -9.72 13.41
N ILE A 5 -3.55 -10.01 12.40
CA ILE A 5 -3.22 -11.04 11.43
C ILE A 5 -3.28 -10.47 10.03
N LEU A 6 -2.66 -11.17 9.08
CA LEU A 6 -2.72 -10.82 7.66
C LEU A 6 -3.63 -11.81 6.96
N ARG A 7 -4.40 -11.32 6.01
CA ARG A 7 -5.26 -12.17 5.19
C ARG A 7 -5.33 -11.67 3.75
N PRO A 8 -5.75 -12.51 2.82
CA PRO A 8 -5.87 -12.06 1.43
C PRO A 8 -7.03 -11.09 1.25
N PHE A 9 -6.94 -10.29 0.20
CA PHE A 9 -7.99 -9.35 -0.18
C PHE A 9 -9.26 -10.09 -0.59
N GLN A 10 -10.39 -9.57 -0.16
CA GLN A 10 -11.71 -10.07 -0.53
C GLN A 10 -12.52 -8.90 -1.10
N LEU A 11 -12.88 -8.98 -2.37
CA LEU A 11 -13.48 -7.87 -3.09
C LEU A 11 -14.70 -7.27 -2.37
N LEU A 12 -15.66 -8.12 -2.01
CA LEU A 12 -16.91 -7.63 -1.41
C LEU A 12 -16.71 -7.02 -0.02
N LEU A 13 -15.68 -7.46 0.69
CA LEU A 13 -15.44 -7.01 2.05
C LEU A 13 -14.54 -5.79 2.10
N ASP A 14 -13.55 -5.74 1.22
CA ASP A 14 -12.45 -4.79 1.37
C ASP A 14 -12.45 -3.63 0.39
N ALA A 15 -13.16 -3.75 -0.74
CA ALA A 15 -13.06 -2.74 -1.79
C ALA A 15 -13.50 -1.36 -1.33
N GLY A 16 -14.53 -1.30 -0.48
CA GLY A 16 -15.04 -0.01 0.00
C GLY A 16 -13.98 0.83 0.70
N LEU A 17 -13.21 0.20 1.59
CA LEU A 17 -12.16 0.90 2.30
C LEU A 17 -11.06 1.36 1.33
N ILE A 18 -10.72 0.50 0.37
CA ILE A 18 -9.67 0.85 -0.59
C ILE A 18 -10.12 2.02 -1.46
N TYR A 19 -11.36 2.02 -1.95
CA TYR A 19 -11.88 3.13 -2.74
C TYR A 19 -11.92 4.43 -1.94
N SER A 20 -12.19 4.36 -0.63
CA SER A 20 -12.28 5.57 0.18
C SER A 20 -10.91 6.10 0.63
N SER A 21 -9.91 5.24 0.76
CA SER A 21 -8.62 5.65 1.33
C SER A 21 -7.49 5.79 0.31
N TYR A 22 -7.48 4.97 -0.73
CA TYR A 22 -6.36 4.93 -1.68
C TYR A 22 -6.26 6.24 -2.49
N PRO A 23 -7.33 6.69 -3.18
CA PRO A 23 -7.20 7.94 -3.93
C PRO A 23 -6.85 9.13 -3.05
N LYS A 24 -7.48 9.24 -1.88
CA LYS A 24 -7.20 10.34 -0.97
C LYS A 24 -5.77 10.30 -0.46
N GLY A 25 -5.27 9.09 -0.16
CA GLY A 25 -3.92 8.94 0.34
C GLY A 25 -2.87 9.36 -0.67
N VAL A 26 -3.09 9.02 -1.95
CA VAL A 26 -2.17 9.43 -3.01
C VAL A 26 -2.27 10.93 -3.23
N TYR A 27 -3.49 11.48 -3.31
CA TYR A 27 -3.66 12.90 -3.58
C TYR A 27 -3.02 13.78 -2.51
N HIS A 28 -3.30 13.49 -1.25
CA HIS A 28 -2.82 14.32 -0.14
C HIS A 28 -1.41 13.97 0.31
N GLY A 29 -0.95 12.75 0.03
CA GLY A 29 0.38 12.31 0.44
C GLY A 29 1.47 12.52 -0.59
N SER A 30 1.13 13.02 -1.76
CA SER A 30 2.08 13.17 -2.85
C SER A 30 3.19 14.17 -2.49
N TYR A 31 4.43 13.85 -2.89
CA TYR A 31 5.54 14.78 -2.70
C TYR A 31 5.38 16.03 -3.54
N GLU A 32 4.89 15.87 -4.77
CA GLU A 32 4.73 16.99 -5.67
C GLU A 32 3.26 17.36 -5.76
N PRO A 33 2.96 18.66 -5.80
CA PRO A 33 1.56 19.09 -5.88
C PRO A 33 0.92 18.54 -7.15
N ILE A 34 -0.30 18.09 -7.02
CA ILE A 34 -1.09 17.66 -8.16
C ILE A 34 -1.75 18.90 -8.73
N THR A 35 -1.37 19.25 -9.97
CA THR A 35 -1.83 20.48 -10.60
C THR A 35 -3.08 20.31 -11.44
N GLN A 36 -3.45 19.06 -11.72
CA GLN A 36 -4.67 18.78 -12.47
C GLN A 36 -5.89 19.16 -11.64
N ASP A 37 -7.02 19.49 -12.29
CA ASP A 37 -8.26 19.74 -11.58
C ASP A 37 -8.58 18.58 -10.64
N LYS A 38 -8.94 18.91 -9.41
CA LYS A 38 -9.12 17.91 -8.35
C LYS A 38 -10.19 16.87 -8.72
N SER A 39 -11.32 17.34 -9.22
CA SER A 39 -12.42 16.45 -9.59
C SER A 39 -11.99 15.48 -10.70
N GLU A 40 -11.30 15.99 -11.71
CA GLU A 40 -10.83 15.18 -12.81
C GLU A 40 -9.77 14.19 -12.37
N TRP A 41 -8.89 14.63 -11.48
CA TRP A 41 -7.86 13.74 -10.95
C TRP A 41 -8.49 12.56 -10.21
N PHE A 42 -9.44 12.83 -9.31
CA PHE A 42 -10.09 11.76 -8.56
C PHE A 42 -10.85 10.81 -9.48
N LYS A 43 -11.54 11.36 -10.48
CA LYS A 43 -12.27 10.52 -11.43
C LYS A 43 -11.34 9.57 -12.16
N ALA A 44 -10.21 10.08 -12.63
CA ALA A 44 -9.23 9.25 -13.32
C ALA A 44 -8.62 8.21 -12.39
N PHE A 45 -8.33 8.61 -11.14
CA PHE A 45 -7.71 7.68 -10.20
C PHE A 45 -8.68 6.59 -9.74
N TYR A 46 -9.97 6.90 -9.59
CA TYR A 46 -10.97 5.87 -9.29
C TYR A 46 -11.00 4.81 -10.39
N ALA A 47 -10.88 5.22 -11.64
CA ALA A 47 -10.83 4.27 -12.74
C ALA A 47 -9.59 3.37 -12.63
N THR A 48 -8.47 3.94 -12.22
CA THR A 48 -7.24 3.18 -12.00
C THR A 48 -7.42 2.15 -10.89
N VAL A 49 -8.01 2.57 -9.77
CA VAL A 49 -8.25 1.66 -8.64
C VAL A 49 -9.16 0.51 -9.07
N LYS A 50 -10.24 0.82 -9.79
CA LYS A 50 -11.16 -0.20 -10.26
C LYS A 50 -10.44 -1.24 -11.10
N ARG A 51 -9.62 -0.79 -12.03
CA ARG A 51 -8.85 -1.69 -12.90
C ARG A 51 -7.88 -2.54 -12.06
N GLN A 52 -7.20 -1.94 -11.10
CA GLN A 52 -6.27 -2.67 -10.26
C GLN A 52 -6.97 -3.74 -9.43
N LEU A 53 -8.10 -3.41 -8.81
CA LEU A 53 -8.82 -4.39 -8.00
C LEU A 53 -9.35 -5.54 -8.85
N GLU A 54 -9.80 -5.25 -10.06
CA GLU A 54 -10.32 -6.28 -10.95
C GLU A 54 -9.22 -7.18 -11.51
N THR A 55 -8.07 -6.61 -11.82
CA THR A 55 -6.98 -7.40 -12.41
C THR A 55 -6.08 -8.05 -11.37
N LEU A 56 -5.99 -7.47 -10.18
CA LEU A 56 -5.15 -8.00 -9.10
C LEU A 56 -5.94 -8.86 -8.12
N GLU A 57 -7.15 -9.22 -8.48
CA GLU A 57 -7.94 -10.04 -7.60
C GLU A 57 -7.30 -11.37 -7.31
N ASN A 58 -6.23 -11.72 -7.93
CA ASN A 58 -5.48 -12.81 -7.61
C ASN A 58 -4.69 -12.64 -6.41
N ARG A 59 -4.85 -11.60 -5.69
CA ARG A 59 -4.76 -11.71 -4.35
C ARG A 59 -3.44 -11.80 -3.72
N HIS A 60 -2.44 -12.25 -4.40
CA HIS A 60 -1.08 -12.21 -3.88
C HIS A 60 -0.49 -10.81 -3.98
N ASN A 61 -1.24 -9.90 -4.58
CA ASN A 61 -0.82 -8.51 -4.79
C ASN A 61 -1.42 -7.57 -3.76
N ILE A 62 -2.40 -8.04 -3.00
CA ILE A 62 -3.08 -7.22 -2.00
C ILE A 62 -3.19 -8.03 -0.73
N THR A 63 -2.65 -7.50 0.36
CA THR A 63 -2.72 -8.13 1.67
C THR A 63 -3.40 -7.18 2.64
N ILE A 64 -4.29 -7.72 3.44
CA ILE A 64 -5.06 -6.98 4.43
C ILE A 64 -4.56 -7.31 5.83
N ALA A 65 -4.36 -6.30 6.66
CA ALA A 65 -4.09 -6.48 8.08
C ALA A 65 -5.38 -6.25 8.84
N CYS A 66 -5.77 -7.19 9.68
CA CYS A 66 -7.02 -7.10 10.42
C CYS A 66 -6.85 -7.70 11.81
N MET A 67 -7.91 -7.64 12.62
CA MET A 67 -7.88 -8.26 13.94
C MET A 67 -8.22 -9.74 13.80
N GLU A 68 -7.54 -10.57 14.56
CA GLU A 68 -7.76 -12.02 14.51
C GLU A 68 -9.20 -12.40 14.89
N ASP A 69 -9.73 -11.74 15.89
CA ASP A 69 -11.09 -12.05 16.37
C ASP A 69 -12.17 -11.29 15.61
N ASP A 70 -11.81 -10.43 14.68
CA ASP A 70 -12.78 -9.70 13.86
C ASP A 70 -12.13 -9.35 12.52
N PRO A 71 -12.15 -10.27 11.55
CA PRO A 71 -11.50 -10.01 10.25
C PRO A 71 -12.09 -8.84 9.48
N ASN A 72 -13.29 -8.36 9.86
CA ASN A 72 -13.87 -7.18 9.24
C ASN A 72 -13.29 -5.89 9.82
N ALA A 73 -12.59 -5.97 10.93
CA ALA A 73 -11.93 -4.82 11.53
C ALA A 73 -10.58 -4.63 10.84
N ILE A 74 -10.60 -3.98 9.69
CA ILE A 74 -9.40 -3.78 8.87
C ILE A 74 -8.55 -2.67 9.47
N LEU A 75 -7.28 -2.99 9.69
CA LEU A 75 -6.31 -2.05 10.27
C LEU A 75 -5.46 -1.36 9.21
N GLY A 76 -5.26 -2.02 8.08
CA GLY A 76 -4.49 -1.48 6.99
C GLY A 76 -4.42 -2.46 5.83
N TYR A 77 -3.76 -2.04 4.75
CA TYR A 77 -3.59 -2.92 3.59
C TYR A 77 -2.39 -2.46 2.77
N ILE A 78 -1.92 -3.35 1.91
CA ILE A 78 -0.85 -3.03 0.99
C ILE A 78 -1.19 -3.57 -0.40
N ILE A 79 -0.87 -2.81 -1.42
CA ILE A 79 -1.04 -3.20 -2.82
C ILE A 79 0.33 -3.14 -3.49
N VAL A 80 0.79 -4.28 -4.03
CA VAL A 80 2.07 -4.37 -4.72
C VAL A 80 1.86 -5.10 -6.03
N GLU A 81 2.40 -4.56 -7.11
CA GLU A 81 2.29 -5.17 -8.42
C GLU A 81 3.68 -5.19 -9.06
N ASN A 82 4.16 -6.38 -9.43
CA ASN A 82 5.48 -6.55 -10.06
C ASN A 82 6.60 -5.94 -9.22
N ASP A 83 6.55 -6.17 -7.92
CA ASP A 83 7.52 -5.66 -6.94
C ASP A 83 7.52 -4.14 -6.83
N VAL A 84 6.49 -3.48 -7.37
CA VAL A 84 6.34 -2.03 -7.27
C VAL A 84 5.21 -1.75 -6.28
N LEU A 85 5.53 -1.01 -5.21
CA LEU A 85 4.53 -0.65 -4.21
C LEU A 85 3.55 0.35 -4.82
N GLN A 86 2.28 -0.03 -4.87
CA GLN A 86 1.24 0.85 -5.37
C GLN A 86 0.70 1.75 -4.27
N PHE A 87 0.44 1.19 -3.10
CA PHE A 87 -0.05 1.95 -1.97
C PHE A 87 0.02 1.12 -0.70
N LEU A 88 0.24 1.78 0.43
CA LEU A 88 0.19 1.17 1.75
C LEU A 88 -0.60 2.09 2.67
N TYR A 89 -1.57 1.54 3.35
CA TYR A 89 -2.46 2.30 4.23
C TYR A 89 -2.51 1.64 5.61
N VAL A 90 -2.44 2.45 6.64
CA VAL A 90 -2.68 2.02 8.02
C VAL A 90 -3.57 3.07 8.66
N LYS A 91 -4.62 2.63 9.38
CA LYS A 91 -5.53 3.55 10.04
C LYS A 91 -4.78 4.46 10.98
N GLU A 92 -5.17 5.73 10.99
CA GLU A 92 -4.45 6.78 11.70
C GLU A 92 -4.24 6.47 13.19
N LEU A 93 -5.30 5.97 13.85
CA LEU A 93 -5.26 5.72 15.29
C LEU A 93 -4.30 4.61 15.70
N ILE A 94 -3.85 3.80 14.75
CA ILE A 94 -3.00 2.66 15.05
C ILE A 94 -1.67 2.70 14.30
N ARG A 95 -1.30 3.86 13.79
CA ARG A 95 0.00 4.05 13.15
C ARG A 95 1.10 3.97 14.21
N ASN A 96 2.31 3.65 13.77
CA ASN A 96 3.48 3.52 14.63
C ASN A 96 3.43 2.28 15.54
N GLN A 97 2.63 1.27 15.18
CA GLN A 97 2.56 0.01 15.91
C GLN A 97 3.10 -1.15 15.10
N GLY A 98 3.88 -0.86 14.06
CA GLY A 98 4.54 -1.90 13.28
C GLY A 98 3.69 -2.55 12.21
N ILE A 99 2.45 -2.09 11.99
CA ILE A 99 1.56 -2.70 11.02
C ILE A 99 2.08 -2.50 9.59
N ALA A 100 2.58 -1.29 9.29
CA ALA A 100 3.14 -1.01 7.97
C ALA A 100 4.32 -1.93 7.67
N THR A 101 5.19 -2.13 8.66
CA THR A 101 6.34 -3.03 8.52
C THR A 101 5.88 -4.46 8.31
N LEU A 102 4.88 -4.90 9.07
CA LEU A 102 4.34 -6.24 8.94
C LEU A 102 3.79 -6.48 7.53
N LEU A 103 3.05 -5.52 6.99
CA LEU A 103 2.51 -5.62 5.63
C LEU A 103 3.62 -5.62 4.58
N ALA A 104 4.58 -4.71 4.70
CA ALA A 104 5.65 -4.57 3.70
C ALA A 104 6.56 -5.80 3.65
N LYS A 105 6.74 -6.48 4.78
CA LYS A 105 7.59 -7.68 4.83
C LYS A 105 7.06 -8.83 3.98
N GLN A 106 5.79 -8.79 3.61
CA GLN A 106 5.20 -9.84 2.77
C GLN A 106 5.68 -9.76 1.34
N TYR A 107 6.31 -8.66 0.94
CA TYR A 107 6.66 -8.39 -0.45
C TYR A 107 8.09 -7.94 -0.59
N LYS A 108 8.65 -8.23 -1.77
CA LYS A 108 9.93 -7.67 -2.17
C LYS A 108 9.63 -6.38 -2.94
N ILE A 109 9.87 -5.26 -2.30
CA ILE A 109 9.53 -3.96 -2.89
C ILE A 109 10.77 -3.35 -3.50
N LYS A 110 10.75 -3.15 -4.82
CA LYS A 110 11.87 -2.58 -5.57
C LYS A 110 11.67 -1.12 -5.93
N ASP A 111 10.42 -0.66 -6.01
CA ASP A 111 10.11 0.69 -6.42
C ASP A 111 8.74 1.09 -5.93
N VAL A 112 8.37 2.33 -6.13
CA VAL A 112 7.09 2.88 -5.70
C VAL A 112 6.41 3.55 -6.89
N ALA A 113 5.15 3.17 -7.16
CA ALA A 113 4.42 3.69 -8.30
C ALA A 113 3.91 5.11 -8.09
N ASN A 114 3.47 5.41 -6.85
CA ASN A 114 2.93 6.72 -6.52
C ASN A 114 3.89 7.39 -5.56
N LEU A 115 4.45 8.54 -5.96
CA LEU A 115 5.44 9.23 -5.12
C LEU A 115 4.75 9.88 -3.94
N THR A 116 4.46 9.07 -2.92
CA THR A 116 3.94 9.59 -1.65
C THR A 116 5.05 9.54 -0.61
N LYS A 117 4.90 10.36 0.43
CA LYS A 117 5.88 10.39 1.52
C LYS A 117 5.95 9.05 2.23
N VAL A 118 4.80 8.41 2.43
CA VAL A 118 4.74 7.10 3.07
C VAL A 118 5.39 6.05 2.19
N GLY A 119 5.06 6.04 0.89
CA GLY A 119 5.64 5.07 -0.03
C GLY A 119 7.15 5.21 -0.12
N HIS A 120 7.65 6.44 -0.18
CA HIS A 120 9.08 6.69 -0.24
C HIS A 120 9.78 6.21 1.04
N ALA A 121 9.17 6.44 2.19
CA ALA A 121 9.73 5.99 3.46
C ALA A 121 9.80 4.46 3.52
N ILE A 122 8.78 3.78 3.03
CA ILE A 122 8.77 2.31 2.99
C ILE A 122 9.86 1.79 2.06
N LEU A 123 9.99 2.38 0.88
CA LEU A 123 11.02 1.97 -0.06
C LEU A 123 12.41 2.13 0.54
N SER A 124 12.66 3.25 1.22
CA SER A 124 13.96 3.49 1.85
C SER A 124 14.28 2.46 2.92
N LYS A 125 13.28 2.01 3.67
CA LYS A 125 13.50 1.02 4.73
C LYS A 125 13.72 -0.38 4.19
N HIS A 126 13.09 -0.72 3.05
CA HIS A 126 13.10 -2.06 2.53
C HIS A 126 14.02 -2.26 1.34
N LYS A 127 14.70 -1.20 0.91
CA LYS A 127 15.68 -1.30 -0.14
C LYS A 127 16.85 -2.11 0.36
N PRO A 128 17.42 -3.02 -0.45
CA PRO A 128 18.59 -3.75 -0.04
C PRO A 128 19.70 -2.79 0.34
N SER A 129 20.44 -3.09 1.40
CA SER A 129 21.54 -2.25 1.85
C SER A 129 22.59 -2.21 0.76
N LYS A 130 23.05 -1.07 0.50
CA LYS A 130 24.11 -0.95 -0.46
C LYS A 130 25.41 -1.38 0.14
N GLU A 131 24.84 -1.82 0.42
CA GLU A 131 25.64 -2.19 1.00
C GLU A 131 26.21 -2.36 0.95
N GLY A 132 26.15 -2.42 0.68
CA GLY A 132 26.46 -2.36 0.86
C GLY A 132 26.52 -2.68 0.43
N SER A 133 26.45 -2.75 -0.01
CA SER A 133 26.40 -2.62 -0.43
C SER A 133 26.44 -2.79 -0.99
N ASN A 134 26.76 -2.85 -1.58
CA ASN A 134 26.82 -2.73 -2.17
C ASN A 134 26.81 -2.95 -2.66
N ASN A 135 27.04 -3.07 -3.25
CA ASN A 135 26.95 -2.99 -3.77
C ASN A 135 26.55 -3.28 -4.28
N GLU A 136 26.41 -3.34 -4.72
CA GLU A 136 25.94 -3.28 -5.17
C GLU A 136 25.28 -3.30 -5.62
N PRO A 137 25.65 -3.55 -6.15
CA PRO A 137 24.97 -3.37 -6.63
C PRO A 137 24.23 -3.70 -6.97
N GLU A 138 23.96 -3.67 -7.36
CA GLU A 138 23.44 -3.58 -7.51
C GLU A 138 22.79 -3.73 -7.64
N SER A 139 22.87 -4.05 -7.98
CA SER A 139 22.46 -3.92 -7.95
C SER A 139 21.98 -4.11 -7.84
N ILE A 140 21.91 -4.27 -8.25
CA ILE A 140 21.75 -4.14 -7.99
C ILE A 140 21.64 -4.18 -8.06
#